data_2a8a389d125b2f8864b8e4e133757c7c
#
_entry.id   2a8a389d125b2f8864b8e4e133757c7c
#
_cell.length_a   1.000
_cell.length_b   1.000
_cell.length_c   1.000
_cell.angle_alpha   90.00
_cell.angle_beta   90.00
_cell.angle_gamma   90.00
#
_symmetry.space_group_name_H-M   'P 1'
#
loop_
_entity.id
_entity.type
_entity.pdbx_description
1 polymer ?
#
loop_
_entity_poly.entity_id
_entity_poly.type
_entity_poly.pdbx_seq_one_letter_code
_entity_poly.pdbx_strand_id
1 'polypeptide(L)'
;MSPCERVRILAIFMALCLAVPSLAAESPKLAKDLTATITLLGLPCGQVVSTKRLADNDYIAVCKDNNRYRVFVNAQGRVVAQKQ
;
A
#
# COMPACT_ATOMS: atom_id res chain seq x y z
N MET A 1 6.79 26.71 -37.32
CA MET A 1 6.36 25.98 -36.65
C MET A 1 5.74 26.46 -35.57
N SER A 2 4.79 26.05 -35.40
CA SER A 2 4.12 26.67 -34.44
C SER A 2 4.38 26.13 -33.10
N PRO A 3 4.33 26.92 -32.09
CA PRO A 3 4.48 26.48 -30.72
C PRO A 3 3.41 25.52 -30.34
N CYS A 4 2.32 25.49 -31.01
CA CYS A 4 1.25 24.60 -30.65
C CYS A 4 1.63 23.15 -30.71
N GLU A 5 2.50 22.85 -31.60
CA GLU A 5 2.92 21.47 -31.72
C GLU A 5 3.68 21.02 -30.54
N ARG A 6 4.49 21.88 -30.00
CA ARG A 6 5.23 21.51 -28.82
C ARG A 6 4.32 21.36 -27.62
N VAL A 7 3.31 22.17 -27.58
CA VAL A 7 2.38 22.10 -26.49
C VAL A 7 1.64 20.78 -26.47
N ARG A 8 1.27 20.31 -27.63
CA ARG A 8 0.56 19.04 -27.70
C ARG A 8 1.39 17.89 -27.18
N ILE A 9 2.66 17.92 -27.45
CA ILE A 9 3.55 16.86 -26.98
C ILE A 9 3.62 16.85 -25.47
N LEU A 10 3.67 18.00 -24.87
CA LEU A 10 3.74 18.09 -23.42
C LEU A 10 2.50 17.52 -22.77
N ALA A 11 1.36 17.75 -23.37
CA ALA A 11 0.14 17.24 -22.81
C ALA A 11 0.12 15.73 -22.75
N ILE A 12 0.71 15.10 -23.72
CA ILE A 12 0.75 13.65 -23.74
C ILE A 12 1.57 13.08 -22.61
N PHE A 13 2.67 13.70 -22.30
CA PHE A 13 3.50 13.24 -21.19
C PHE A 13 2.78 13.24 -19.89
N MET A 14 1.99 14.24 -19.64
CA MET A 14 1.30 14.34 -18.37
C MET A 14 0.34 13.22 -18.18
N ALA A 15 -0.27 12.75 -19.22
CA ALA A 15 -1.21 11.65 -19.10
C ALA A 15 -0.54 10.39 -18.61
N LEU A 16 0.68 10.17 -19.00
CA LEU A 16 1.38 8.97 -18.60
C LEU A 16 1.76 8.98 -17.13
N CYS A 17 2.09 10.13 -16.62
CA CYS A 17 2.54 10.22 -15.24
C CYS A 17 1.44 9.89 -14.25
N LEU A 18 0.20 10.13 -14.61
CA LEU A 18 -0.90 9.96 -13.67
C LEU A 18 -1.21 8.51 -13.36
N ALA A 19 -0.84 7.61 -14.23
CA ALA A 19 -1.22 6.22 -14.06
C ALA A 19 -0.37 5.49 -13.03
N VAL A 20 0.82 5.97 -12.75
CA VAL A 20 1.78 5.22 -11.98
C VAL A 20 1.52 5.18 -10.49
N PRO A 21 1.26 6.28 -9.81
CA PRO A 21 1.28 6.28 -8.34
C PRO A 21 0.23 5.40 -7.71
N SER A 22 -0.91 5.25 -8.34
CA SER A 22 -2.00 4.53 -7.71
C SER A 22 -1.77 3.04 -7.61
N LEU A 23 -0.88 2.51 -8.41
CA LEU A 23 -0.65 1.07 -8.41
C LEU A 23 0.21 0.61 -7.23
N ALA A 24 1.04 1.48 -6.73
CA ALA A 24 1.97 1.11 -5.68
C ALA A 24 1.29 0.87 -4.34
N ALA A 25 0.13 1.48 -4.12
CA ALA A 25 -0.51 1.47 -2.82
C ALA A 25 -1.13 0.12 -2.46
N GLU A 26 -1.45 -0.69 -3.45
CA GLU A 26 -2.17 -1.94 -3.20
C GLU A 26 -1.49 -3.11 -3.88
N SER A 27 -0.24 -3.29 -3.58
CA SER A 27 0.54 -4.37 -4.15
C SER A 27 0.08 -5.71 -3.60
N PRO A 28 -0.15 -6.72 -4.44
CA PRO A 28 -0.45 -8.06 -3.95
C PRO A 28 0.67 -8.62 -3.07
N LYS A 29 1.89 -8.24 -3.35
CA LYS A 29 3.01 -8.68 -2.54
C LYS A 29 2.92 -8.12 -1.13
N LEU A 30 2.53 -6.86 -0.99
CA LEU A 30 2.36 -6.26 0.31
C LEU A 30 1.28 -6.98 1.11
N ALA A 31 0.18 -7.33 0.47
CA ALA A 31 -0.89 -8.05 1.14
C ALA A 31 -0.41 -9.41 1.64
N LYS A 32 0.39 -10.11 0.85
CA LYS A 32 0.95 -11.39 1.28
C LYS A 32 1.92 -11.22 2.44
N ASP A 33 2.75 -10.22 2.37
CA ASP A 33 3.72 -9.96 3.43
C ASP A 33 3.02 -9.62 4.75
N LEU A 34 1.98 -8.81 4.69
CA LEU A 34 1.22 -8.46 5.88
C LEU A 34 0.46 -9.66 6.41
N THR A 35 -0.07 -10.50 5.54
CA THR A 35 -0.73 -11.73 5.97
C THR A 35 0.24 -12.60 6.76
N ALA A 36 1.43 -12.81 6.22
CA ALA A 36 2.44 -13.61 6.88
C ALA A 36 2.84 -13.02 8.23
N THR A 37 3.01 -11.71 8.28
CA THR A 37 3.39 -11.02 9.50
C THR A 37 2.33 -11.20 10.59
N ILE A 38 1.07 -10.96 10.25
CA ILE A 38 -0.01 -11.07 11.21
C ILE A 38 -0.14 -12.50 11.71
N THR A 39 0.01 -13.47 10.81
CA THR A 39 -0.04 -14.88 11.17
C THR A 39 1.08 -15.25 12.11
N LEU A 40 2.29 -14.79 11.84
CA LEU A 40 3.44 -15.08 12.70
C LEU A 40 3.28 -14.47 14.08
N LEU A 41 2.56 -13.36 14.17
CA LEU A 41 2.28 -12.74 15.47
C LEU A 41 1.15 -13.44 16.21
N GLY A 42 0.55 -14.46 15.61
CA GLY A 42 -0.49 -15.25 16.26
C GLY A 42 -1.85 -14.60 16.25
N LEU A 43 -2.10 -13.66 15.34
CA LEU A 43 -3.36 -12.94 15.30
C LEU A 43 -4.29 -13.50 14.23
N PRO A 44 -5.59 -13.55 14.49
CA PRO A 44 -6.53 -14.06 13.49
C PRO A 44 -6.69 -13.05 12.35
N CYS A 45 -6.63 -13.54 11.13
CA CYS A 45 -6.78 -12.71 9.94
C CYS A 45 -7.30 -13.52 8.77
N GLY A 46 -6.78 -14.73 8.57
CA GLY A 46 -7.03 -15.51 7.39
C GLY A 46 -6.19 -15.02 6.23
N GLN A 47 -6.48 -13.83 5.74
CA GLN A 47 -5.76 -13.27 4.61
C GLN A 47 -6.03 -11.77 4.55
N VAL A 48 -5.00 -10.99 4.27
CA VAL A 48 -5.17 -9.56 4.07
C VAL A 48 -5.78 -9.33 2.69
N VAL A 49 -6.92 -8.67 2.66
CA VAL A 49 -7.63 -8.41 1.41
C VAL A 49 -7.51 -6.96 0.97
N SER A 50 -7.09 -6.07 1.86
CA SER A 50 -6.95 -4.66 1.55
C SER A 50 -5.86 -4.06 2.42
N THR A 51 -5.11 -3.12 1.88
CA THR A 51 -4.03 -2.47 2.61
C THR A 51 -4.10 -0.97 2.40
N LYS A 52 -3.67 -0.23 3.41
CA LYS A 52 -3.54 1.22 3.30
C LYS A 52 -2.23 1.62 3.96
N ARG A 53 -1.41 2.33 3.24
CA ARG A 53 -0.15 2.83 3.78
C ARG A 53 -0.37 4.15 4.48
N LEU A 54 0.05 4.23 5.73
CA LEU A 54 -0.04 5.46 6.52
C LEU A 54 1.28 6.23 6.45
N ALA A 55 2.38 5.52 6.48
CA ALA A 55 3.71 6.09 6.46
C ALA A 55 4.67 4.97 6.10
N ASP A 56 5.97 5.25 6.07
CA ASP A 56 6.95 4.21 5.86
C ASP A 56 6.84 3.19 6.98
N ASN A 57 6.75 1.92 6.60
CA ASN A 57 6.65 0.83 7.56
C ASN A 57 5.46 0.97 8.53
N ASP A 58 4.36 1.52 8.01
CA ASP A 58 3.15 1.73 8.83
C ASP A 58 1.94 1.55 7.92
N TYR A 59 1.16 0.50 8.16
CA TYR A 59 0.06 0.11 7.29
C TYR A 59 -1.18 -0.24 8.07
N ILE A 60 -2.33 -0.07 7.45
CA ILE A 60 -3.57 -0.67 7.91
C ILE A 60 -3.83 -1.88 7.03
N ALA A 61 -4.05 -3.01 7.64
CA ALA A 61 -4.39 -4.25 6.95
C ALA A 61 -5.82 -4.63 7.30
N VAL A 62 -6.63 -4.88 6.28
CA VAL A 62 -7.99 -5.38 6.46
C VAL A 62 -7.99 -6.85 6.10
N CYS A 63 -8.48 -7.68 7.00
CA CYS A 63 -8.44 -9.12 6.86
C CYS A 63 -9.75 -9.68 6.32
N LYS A 64 -9.67 -10.85 5.74
CA LYS A 64 -10.84 -11.52 5.18
C LYS A 64 -11.91 -11.78 6.23
N ASP A 65 -11.50 -11.96 7.48
CA ASP A 65 -12.42 -12.21 8.61
C ASP A 65 -12.95 -10.91 9.22
N ASN A 66 -12.76 -9.77 8.53
CA ASN A 66 -13.18 -8.44 8.94
C ASN A 66 -12.36 -7.83 10.08
N ASN A 67 -11.34 -8.51 10.55
CA ASN A 67 -10.41 -7.89 11.48
C ASN A 67 -9.54 -6.88 10.76
N ARG A 68 -9.17 -5.83 11.48
CA ARG A 68 -8.32 -4.79 10.94
C ARG A 68 -7.17 -4.57 11.91
N TYR A 69 -5.99 -4.42 11.35
CA TYR A 69 -4.80 -4.23 12.17
C TYR A 69 -3.97 -3.09 11.62
N ARG A 70 -3.40 -2.33 12.53
CA ARG A 70 -2.32 -1.42 12.17
C ARG A 70 -1.01 -2.16 12.36
N VAL A 71 -0.26 -2.32 11.30
CA VAL A 71 1.01 -3.04 11.31
C VAL A 71 2.13 -2.02 11.07
N PHE A 72 3.04 -1.92 12.01
CA PHE A 72 4.08 -0.93 11.93
C PHE A 72 5.35 -1.41 12.65
N VAL A 73 6.44 -0.68 12.43
CA VAL A 73 7.71 -0.94 13.11
C VAL A 73 7.84 0.06 14.24
N ASN A 74 8.03 -0.45 15.47
CA ASN A 74 8.13 0.44 16.63
C ASN A 74 9.55 0.99 16.81
N ALA A 75 9.75 1.75 17.88
CA ALA A 75 11.03 2.41 18.12
C ALA A 75 12.18 1.42 18.33
N GLN A 76 11.87 0.20 18.74
CA GLN A 76 12.88 -0.84 18.95
C GLN A 76 13.16 -1.64 17.68
N GLY A 77 12.57 -1.26 16.57
CA GLY A 77 12.76 -1.97 15.32
C GLY A 77 11.96 -3.25 15.18
N ARG A 78 10.95 -3.44 15.99
CA ARG A 78 10.10 -4.63 15.95
C ARG A 78 8.82 -4.36 15.20
N VAL A 79 8.33 -5.37 14.52
CA VAL A 79 7.04 -5.29 13.84
C VAL A 79 5.94 -5.56 14.87
N VAL A 80 4.98 -4.66 14.91
CA VAL A 80 3.85 -4.72 15.84
C VAL A 80 2.56 -4.64 15.05
N ALA A 81 1.56 -5.42 15.45
CA ALA A 81 0.22 -5.32 14.89
C ALA A 81 -0.77 -5.03 16.00
N GLN A 82 -1.53 -3.96 15.83
CA GLN A 82 -2.53 -3.53 16.81
C GLN A 82 -3.91 -3.64 16.19
N LYS A 83 -4.79 -4.35 16.86
CA LYS A 83 -6.16 -4.47 16.37
C LYS A 83 -6.88 -3.14 16.44
N GLN A 84 -7.58 -2.82 15.37
CA GLN A 84 -8.30 -1.56 15.26
C GLN A 84 -9.78 -1.71 15.59
#